data_70399375ec5e693d94a8e4e25aa2d74f
#
_entry.id   70399375ec5e693d94a8e4e25aa2d74f
#
_cell.length_a   1.000
_cell.length_b   1.000
_cell.length_c   1.000
_cell.angle_alpha   90.00
_cell.angle_beta   90.00
_cell.angle_gamma   90.00
#
_symmetry.space_group_name_H-M   'P 1'
#
loop_
_entity.id
_entity.type
_entity.pdbx_description
1 polymer ?
#
loop_
_entity_poly.entity_id
_entity_poly.type
_entity_poly.pdbx_seq_one_letter_code
_entity_poly.pdbx_strand_id
1 'polypeptide(L)'
;MGLAPVVWGSTLWSTIHIVCLGAPVTLSPSQQTWFVQFFESFPHILPCASCSVHLQEVYSRHSVQNHIEGRDSLFEWSVTIHNEVNKLLGKPTWSTDEALAHWQKKLGDDLATISKNKSPKLNMSKSYIYMATAIVVLLIGVISYRKLKTQK
;
A
#
# COMPACT_ATOMS: atom_id res chain seq x y z
N MET A 1 31.84 -7.08 -4.74
CA MET A 1 31.83 -5.86 -5.59
C MET A 1 30.42 -5.58 -6.01
N GLY A 2 30.01 -4.32 -6.10
CA GLY A 2 28.66 -3.92 -6.54
C GLY A 2 28.73 -2.59 -7.28
N LEU A 3 27.62 -2.21 -7.94
CA LEU A 3 27.54 -0.92 -8.64
C LEU A 3 27.46 0.24 -7.62
N ALA A 4 28.14 1.33 -7.92
CA ALA A 4 28.11 2.52 -7.06
C ALA A 4 26.67 3.09 -6.98
N PRO A 5 26.14 3.42 -5.78
CA PRO A 5 24.78 3.92 -5.60
C PRO A 5 24.46 5.18 -6.41
N VAL A 6 25.45 5.99 -6.74
CA VAL A 6 25.30 7.21 -7.56
C VAL A 6 24.75 6.88 -8.97
N VAL A 7 24.99 5.67 -9.48
CA VAL A 7 24.58 5.24 -10.82
C VAL A 7 23.10 4.86 -10.88
N TRP A 8 22.59 4.21 -9.86
CA TRP A 8 21.26 3.58 -9.88
C TRP A 8 20.29 4.09 -8.81
N GLY A 9 20.81 4.72 -7.75
CA GLY A 9 20.02 5.04 -6.56
C GLY A 9 18.84 5.98 -6.84
N SER A 10 19.04 7.03 -7.65
CA SER A 10 17.95 7.95 -7.99
C SER A 10 16.83 7.28 -8.80
N THR A 11 17.20 6.41 -9.74
CA THR A 11 16.22 5.63 -10.54
C THR A 11 15.43 4.69 -9.65
N LEU A 12 16.11 4.03 -8.72
CA LEU A 12 15.52 3.13 -7.77
C LEU A 12 14.48 3.82 -6.88
N TRP A 13 14.85 4.93 -6.24
CA TRP A 13 13.92 5.71 -5.41
C TRP A 13 12.76 6.25 -6.22
N SER A 14 13.01 6.68 -7.47
CA SER A 14 11.94 7.07 -8.38
C SER A 14 10.96 5.94 -8.63
N THR A 15 11.45 4.72 -8.88
CA THR A 15 10.61 3.54 -9.08
C THR A 15 9.75 3.24 -7.86
N ILE A 16 10.32 3.25 -6.65
CA ILE A 16 9.59 3.01 -5.40
C ILE A 16 8.45 4.02 -5.25
N HIS A 17 8.74 5.32 -5.37
CA HIS A 17 7.73 6.37 -5.21
C HIS A 17 6.63 6.31 -6.28
N ILE A 18 6.99 6.07 -7.55
CA ILE A 18 6.02 5.96 -8.65
C ILE A 18 5.11 4.73 -8.46
N VAL A 19 5.65 3.59 -8.06
CA VAL A 19 4.87 2.37 -7.78
C VAL A 19 3.87 2.63 -6.64
N CYS A 20 4.29 3.31 -5.57
CA CYS A 20 3.39 3.68 -4.48
C CYS A 20 2.30 4.66 -4.93
N LEU A 21 2.66 5.72 -5.68
CA LEU A 21 1.70 6.70 -6.21
C LEU A 21 0.74 6.12 -7.24
N GLY A 22 1.17 5.11 -8.00
CA GLY A 22 0.33 4.40 -8.96
C GLY A 22 -0.60 3.36 -8.33
N ALA A 23 -0.46 3.08 -7.03
CA ALA A 23 -1.32 2.12 -6.34
C ALA A 23 -2.78 2.59 -6.28
N PRO A 24 -3.76 1.67 -6.21
CA PRO A 24 -5.15 2.00 -5.91
C PRO A 24 -5.30 2.76 -4.59
N VAL A 25 -6.33 3.60 -4.48
CA VAL A 25 -6.65 4.34 -3.22
C VAL A 25 -6.86 3.36 -2.06
N THR A 26 -7.44 2.20 -2.34
CA THR A 26 -7.60 1.09 -1.38
C THR A 26 -7.15 -0.20 -2.07
N LEU A 27 -6.28 -0.96 -1.40
CA LEU A 27 -5.78 -2.23 -1.93
C LEU A 27 -6.72 -3.39 -1.59
N SER A 28 -6.98 -4.25 -2.58
CA SER A 28 -7.59 -5.55 -2.33
C SER A 28 -6.61 -6.50 -1.62
N PRO A 29 -7.07 -7.57 -0.96
CA PRO A 29 -6.18 -8.53 -0.27
C PRO A 29 -5.08 -9.10 -1.16
N SER A 30 -5.37 -9.40 -2.43
CA SER A 30 -4.38 -9.89 -3.38
C SER A 30 -3.33 -8.83 -3.73
N GLN A 31 -3.76 -7.57 -3.92
CA GLN A 31 -2.84 -6.46 -4.17
C GLN A 31 -1.94 -6.20 -2.95
N GLN A 32 -2.49 -6.25 -1.73
CA GLN A 32 -1.70 -6.15 -0.50
C GLN A 32 -0.57 -7.19 -0.50
N THR A 33 -0.90 -8.45 -0.81
CA THR A 33 0.11 -9.52 -0.90
C THR A 33 1.19 -9.20 -1.94
N TRP A 34 0.81 -8.72 -3.13
CA TRP A 34 1.79 -8.41 -4.19
C TRP A 34 2.69 -7.22 -3.82
N PHE A 35 2.14 -6.17 -3.23
CA PHE A 35 2.93 -5.02 -2.78
C PHE A 35 3.91 -5.41 -1.67
N VAL A 36 3.48 -6.22 -0.70
CA VAL A 36 4.35 -6.73 0.36
C VAL A 36 5.49 -7.56 -0.25
N GLN A 37 5.19 -8.54 -1.10
CA GLN A 37 6.19 -9.38 -1.73
C GLN A 37 7.19 -8.56 -2.56
N PHE A 38 6.70 -7.59 -3.33
CA PHE A 38 7.54 -6.71 -4.14
C PHE A 38 8.51 -5.92 -3.26
N PHE A 39 8.02 -5.23 -2.26
CA PHE A 39 8.86 -4.37 -1.43
C PHE A 39 9.78 -5.18 -0.51
N GLU A 40 9.32 -6.27 0.10
CA GLU A 40 10.16 -7.11 0.96
C GLU A 40 11.30 -7.81 0.17
N SER A 41 11.09 -8.13 -1.09
CA SER A 41 12.17 -8.70 -1.93
C SER A 41 13.22 -7.66 -2.35
N PHE A 42 12.87 -6.38 -2.34
CA PHE A 42 13.66 -5.31 -2.93
C PHE A 42 15.06 -5.12 -2.32
N PRO A 43 15.25 -5.11 -0.99
CA PRO A 43 16.57 -5.01 -0.39
C PRO A 43 17.52 -6.13 -0.83
N HIS A 44 17.00 -7.32 -1.09
CA HIS A 44 17.79 -8.51 -1.41
C HIS A 44 18.38 -8.51 -2.84
N ILE A 45 17.80 -7.70 -3.73
CA ILE A 45 18.24 -7.61 -5.14
C ILE A 45 19.08 -6.37 -5.45
N LEU A 46 19.41 -5.56 -4.43
CA LEU A 46 20.22 -4.36 -4.64
C LEU A 46 21.62 -4.71 -5.15
N PRO A 47 22.15 -3.98 -6.15
CA PRO A 47 23.46 -4.24 -6.72
C PRO A 47 24.61 -3.71 -5.83
N CYS A 48 24.40 -3.63 -4.51
CA CYS A 48 25.32 -3.11 -3.51
C CYS A 48 25.07 -3.83 -2.17
N ALA A 49 25.99 -4.67 -1.75
CA ALA A 49 25.81 -5.50 -0.55
C ALA A 49 25.60 -4.68 0.75
N SER A 50 26.40 -3.62 0.97
CA SER A 50 26.20 -2.74 2.13
C SER A 50 24.88 -1.99 2.09
N CYS A 51 24.43 -1.57 0.89
CA CYS A 51 23.14 -0.91 0.72
C CYS A 51 21.99 -1.88 1.02
N SER A 52 22.12 -3.14 0.65
CA SER A 52 21.18 -4.22 0.95
C SER A 52 21.01 -4.37 2.47
N VAL A 53 22.09 -4.49 3.22
CA VAL A 53 22.08 -4.63 4.69
C VAL A 53 21.40 -3.40 5.33
N HIS A 54 21.82 -2.18 4.96
CA HIS A 54 21.24 -0.95 5.51
C HIS A 54 19.75 -0.85 5.21
N LEU A 55 19.32 -1.20 3.98
CA LEU A 55 17.90 -1.13 3.65
C LEU A 55 17.07 -2.18 4.39
N GLN A 56 17.63 -3.39 4.63
CA GLN A 56 17.00 -4.41 5.47
C GLN A 56 16.80 -3.92 6.91
N GLU A 57 17.80 -3.23 7.49
CA GLU A 57 17.69 -2.61 8.81
C GLU A 57 16.60 -1.51 8.85
N VAL A 58 16.49 -0.70 7.81
CA VAL A 58 15.41 0.30 7.70
C VAL A 58 14.05 -0.40 7.63
N TYR A 59 13.92 -1.45 6.82
CA TYR A 59 12.65 -2.21 6.67
C TYR A 59 12.25 -2.94 7.95
N SER A 60 13.20 -3.42 8.74
CA SER A 60 12.90 -4.04 10.05
C SER A 60 12.24 -3.08 11.04
N ARG A 61 12.53 -1.78 10.92
CA ARG A 61 11.95 -0.72 11.75
C ARG A 61 10.67 -0.13 11.14
N HIS A 62 10.55 -0.18 9.83
CA HIS A 62 9.46 0.42 9.05
C HIS A 62 8.88 -0.61 8.08
N SER A 63 8.20 -1.63 8.62
CA SER A 63 7.62 -2.69 7.80
C SER A 63 6.54 -2.15 6.86
N VAL A 64 6.61 -2.53 5.58
CA VAL A 64 5.59 -2.19 4.59
C VAL A 64 4.22 -2.77 4.93
N GLN A 65 4.17 -3.88 5.66
CA GLN A 65 2.92 -4.54 6.07
C GLN A 65 1.99 -3.63 6.89
N ASN A 66 2.56 -2.63 7.56
CA ASN A 66 1.80 -1.65 8.34
C ASN A 66 1.26 -0.48 7.49
N HIS A 67 1.46 -0.51 6.16
CA HIS A 67 1.16 0.59 5.25
C HIS A 67 0.49 0.12 3.95
N ILE A 68 -0.25 -1.00 4.01
CA ILE A 68 -0.88 -1.67 2.86
C ILE A 68 -2.36 -1.33 2.67
N GLU A 69 -2.86 -0.27 3.29
CA GLU A 69 -4.24 0.16 3.13
C GLU A 69 -4.50 0.67 1.70
N GLY A 70 -3.51 1.37 1.14
CA GLY A 70 -3.64 1.94 -0.20
C GLY A 70 -2.51 2.91 -0.55
N ARG A 71 -2.74 3.68 -1.62
CA ARG A 71 -1.79 4.63 -2.20
C ARG A 71 -1.15 5.56 -1.18
N ASP A 72 -1.97 6.25 -0.40
CA ASP A 72 -1.49 7.32 0.47
C ASP A 72 -0.59 6.77 1.57
N SER A 73 -0.99 5.64 2.17
CA SER A 73 -0.20 4.94 3.19
C SER A 73 1.11 4.37 2.62
N LEU A 74 1.05 3.75 1.43
CA LEU A 74 2.26 3.26 0.75
C LEU A 74 3.21 4.41 0.38
N PHE A 75 2.67 5.54 -0.10
CA PHE A 75 3.52 6.68 -0.46
C PHE A 75 4.18 7.30 0.77
N GLU A 76 3.45 7.51 1.86
CA GLU A 76 4.01 7.97 3.13
C GLU A 76 5.13 7.05 3.62
N TRP A 77 4.90 5.71 3.58
CA TRP A 77 5.92 4.73 3.90
C TRP A 77 7.16 4.88 3.01
N SER A 78 6.99 5.04 1.71
CA SER A 78 8.10 5.18 0.77
C SER A 78 8.95 6.43 1.03
N VAL A 79 8.32 7.53 1.44
CA VAL A 79 9.01 8.77 1.87
C VAL A 79 9.76 8.53 3.18
N THR A 80 9.14 7.83 4.13
CA THR A 80 9.74 7.49 5.42
C THR A 80 11.02 6.68 5.24
N ILE A 81 10.99 5.59 4.48
CA ILE A 81 12.19 4.75 4.27
C ILE A 81 13.28 5.48 3.48
N HIS A 82 12.91 6.34 2.51
CA HIS A 82 13.87 7.16 1.79
C HIS A 82 14.56 8.17 2.72
N ASN A 83 13.80 8.79 3.61
CA ASN A 83 14.34 9.71 4.62
C ASN A 83 15.28 9.01 5.60
N GLU A 84 15.00 7.78 6.03
CA GLU A 84 15.92 7.01 6.88
C GLU A 84 17.26 6.79 6.16
N VAL A 85 17.23 6.43 4.88
CA VAL A 85 18.47 6.32 4.09
C VAL A 85 19.16 7.66 3.89
N ASN A 86 18.40 8.75 3.67
CA ASN A 86 18.97 10.10 3.57
C ASN A 86 19.66 10.51 4.86
N LYS A 87 19.09 10.24 6.03
CA LYS A 87 19.74 10.50 7.33
C LYS A 87 21.06 9.76 7.45
N LEU A 88 21.13 8.48 7.07
CA LEU A 88 22.39 7.71 7.08
C LEU A 88 23.45 8.31 6.15
N LEU A 89 23.02 8.96 5.07
CA LEU A 89 23.90 9.58 4.08
C LEU A 89 24.18 11.07 4.33
N GLY A 90 23.67 11.64 5.43
CA GLY A 90 23.77 13.08 5.72
C GLY A 90 23.06 13.98 4.71
N LYS A 91 22.02 13.46 4.03
CA LYS A 91 21.22 14.20 3.04
C LYS A 91 19.99 14.82 3.67
N PRO A 92 19.43 15.90 3.05
CA PRO A 92 18.14 16.46 3.49
C PRO A 92 17.01 15.42 3.44
N THR A 93 16.09 15.55 4.40
CA THR A 93 14.83 14.79 4.45
C THR A 93 13.68 15.66 3.96
N TRP A 94 12.64 15.04 3.46
CA TRP A 94 11.43 15.69 2.96
C TRP A 94 10.22 15.27 3.79
N SER A 95 9.28 16.17 3.99
CA SER A 95 7.94 15.80 4.44
C SER A 95 7.20 15.07 3.32
N THR A 96 6.13 14.35 3.68
CA THR A 96 5.28 13.67 2.69
C THR A 96 4.67 14.67 1.71
N ASP A 97 4.26 15.86 2.19
CA ASP A 97 3.68 16.91 1.35
C ASP A 97 4.70 17.49 0.35
N GLU A 98 5.94 17.74 0.78
CA GLU A 98 7.02 18.20 -0.11
C GLU A 98 7.33 17.15 -1.19
N ALA A 99 7.42 15.89 -0.78
CA ALA A 99 7.63 14.78 -1.71
C ALA A 99 6.45 14.65 -2.71
N LEU A 100 5.21 14.78 -2.23
CA LEU A 100 4.02 14.73 -3.09
C LEU A 100 4.00 15.89 -4.08
N ALA A 101 4.29 17.12 -3.63
CA ALA A 101 4.37 18.30 -4.51
C ALA A 101 5.45 18.13 -5.59
N HIS A 102 6.61 17.57 -5.23
CA HIS A 102 7.68 17.26 -6.19
C HIS A 102 7.19 16.29 -7.28
N TRP A 103 6.52 15.21 -6.89
CA TRP A 103 6.03 14.21 -7.82
C TRP A 103 4.86 14.72 -8.67
N GLN A 104 3.97 15.53 -8.11
CA GLN A 104 2.90 16.20 -8.86
C GLN A 104 3.46 17.08 -9.96
N LYS A 105 4.51 17.87 -9.66
CA LYS A 105 5.18 18.68 -10.67
C LYS A 105 5.86 17.85 -11.76
N LYS A 106 6.41 16.68 -11.40
CA LYS A 106 7.16 15.80 -12.32
C LYS A 106 6.25 14.94 -13.20
N LEU A 107 5.13 14.47 -12.67
CA LEU A 107 4.18 13.57 -13.35
C LEU A 107 2.99 14.31 -13.97
N GLY A 108 2.80 15.59 -13.66
CA GLY A 108 1.78 16.43 -14.27
C GLY A 108 0.36 15.88 -14.15
N ASP A 109 -0.40 15.94 -15.25
CA ASP A 109 -1.81 15.52 -15.29
C ASP A 109 -2.03 14.02 -15.08
N ASP A 110 -1.00 13.19 -15.21
CA ASP A 110 -1.11 11.74 -14.99
C ASP A 110 -1.51 11.44 -13.53
N LEU A 111 -0.94 12.16 -12.56
CA LEU A 111 -1.37 12.03 -11.16
C LEU A 111 -2.79 12.55 -10.92
N ALA A 112 -3.21 13.59 -11.61
CA ALA A 112 -4.57 14.11 -11.51
C ALA A 112 -5.61 13.11 -12.03
N THR A 113 -5.30 12.36 -13.10
CA THR A 113 -6.16 11.28 -13.63
C THR A 113 -6.21 10.08 -12.68
N ILE A 114 -5.09 9.69 -12.11
CA ILE A 114 -5.02 8.62 -11.09
C ILE A 114 -5.81 9.00 -9.83
N SER A 115 -5.71 10.26 -9.39
CA SER A 115 -6.45 10.77 -8.22
C SER A 115 -7.97 10.84 -8.45
N LYS A 116 -8.41 11.10 -9.67
CA LYS A 116 -9.85 11.13 -10.04
C LYS A 116 -10.48 9.75 -10.15
N ASN A 117 -9.70 8.71 -10.38
CA ASN A 117 -10.15 7.32 -10.31
C ASN A 117 -10.27 6.88 -8.84
N LYS A 118 -11.14 7.55 -8.08
CA LYS A 118 -11.64 6.99 -6.82
C LYS A 118 -12.14 5.58 -7.12
N SER A 119 -11.72 4.60 -6.31
CA SER A 119 -12.30 3.26 -6.33
C SER A 119 -13.80 3.40 -6.54
N PRO A 120 -14.42 2.67 -7.47
CA PRO A 120 -15.86 2.71 -7.58
C PRO A 120 -16.37 2.42 -6.19
N LYS A 121 -17.06 3.41 -5.56
CA LYS A 121 -17.81 3.14 -4.35
C LYS A 121 -18.66 1.94 -4.73
N LEU A 122 -18.46 0.82 -4.03
CA LEU A 122 -19.31 -0.36 -4.19
C LEU A 122 -20.71 0.11 -3.80
N ASN A 123 -21.43 0.63 -4.79
CA ASN A 123 -22.80 1.07 -4.64
C ASN A 123 -23.61 -0.22 -4.58
N MET A 124 -23.55 -0.87 -3.40
CA MET A 124 -24.38 -2.03 -3.15
C MET A 124 -25.81 -1.54 -3.35
N SER A 125 -26.40 -1.98 -4.47
CA SER A 125 -27.80 -1.69 -4.78
C SER A 125 -28.59 -1.99 -3.52
N LYS A 126 -29.51 -1.09 -3.17
CA LYS A 126 -30.43 -1.29 -2.04
C LYS A 126 -31.08 -2.68 -2.07
N SER A 127 -31.29 -3.23 -3.28
CA SER A 127 -31.74 -4.58 -3.52
C SER A 127 -30.83 -5.67 -2.90
N TYR A 128 -29.50 -5.53 -2.95
CA TYR A 128 -28.59 -6.47 -2.29
C TYR A 128 -28.66 -6.39 -0.77
N ILE A 129 -28.84 -5.20 -0.22
CA ILE A 129 -29.01 -5.02 1.23
C ILE A 129 -30.30 -5.68 1.68
N TYR A 130 -31.42 -5.47 0.96
CA TYR A 130 -32.71 -6.11 1.28
C TYR A 130 -32.67 -7.64 1.12
N MET A 131 -31.97 -8.16 0.11
CA MET A 131 -31.79 -9.61 -0.04
C MET A 131 -30.96 -10.19 1.12
N ALA A 132 -29.86 -9.56 1.50
CA ALA A 132 -29.03 -10.01 2.61
C ALA A 132 -29.79 -10.00 3.94
N THR A 133 -30.57 -8.93 4.21
CA THR A 133 -31.41 -8.87 5.41
C THR A 133 -32.53 -9.91 5.41
N ALA A 134 -33.19 -10.17 4.28
CA ALA A 134 -34.19 -11.20 4.16
C ALA A 134 -33.63 -12.61 4.44
N ILE A 135 -32.43 -12.92 3.93
CA ILE A 135 -31.77 -14.20 4.19
C ILE A 135 -31.45 -14.36 5.68
N VAL A 136 -30.94 -13.31 6.34
CA VAL A 136 -30.65 -13.34 7.80
C VAL A 136 -31.93 -13.60 8.60
N VAL A 137 -33.02 -12.92 8.28
CA VAL A 137 -34.30 -13.10 8.96
C VAL A 137 -34.84 -14.53 8.78
N LEU A 138 -34.76 -15.08 7.57
CA LEU A 138 -35.13 -16.47 7.30
C LEU A 138 -34.31 -17.48 8.10
N LEU A 139 -32.98 -17.27 8.18
CA LEU A 139 -32.09 -18.14 8.96
C LEU A 139 -32.43 -18.11 10.45
N ILE A 140 -32.68 -16.92 11.01
CA ILE A 140 -33.10 -16.77 12.40
C ILE A 140 -34.44 -17.48 12.64
N GLY A 141 -35.40 -17.33 11.72
CA GLY A 141 -36.69 -18.02 11.78
C GLY A 141 -36.57 -19.56 11.80
N VAL A 142 -35.73 -20.11 10.93
CA VAL A 142 -35.45 -21.55 10.87
C VAL A 142 -34.79 -22.07 12.14
N ILE A 143 -33.80 -21.33 12.68
CA ILE A 143 -33.12 -21.69 13.93
C ILE A 143 -34.10 -21.68 15.10
N SER A 144 -34.91 -20.64 15.22
CA SER A 144 -35.94 -20.51 16.27
C SER A 144 -36.98 -21.61 16.20
N TYR A 145 -37.47 -21.94 14.98
CA TYR A 145 -38.42 -23.04 14.76
C TYR A 145 -37.83 -24.39 15.17
N ARG A 146 -36.58 -24.67 14.80
CA ARG A 146 -35.88 -25.91 15.21
C ARG A 146 -35.74 -26.02 16.72
N LYS A 147 -35.38 -24.93 17.42
CA LYS A 147 -35.29 -24.91 18.89
C LYS A 147 -36.63 -25.22 19.58
N LEU A 148 -37.72 -24.66 19.07
CA LEU A 148 -39.08 -24.92 19.60
C LEU A 148 -39.53 -26.37 19.37
N LYS A 149 -39.09 -27.00 18.28
CA LYS A 149 -39.45 -28.39 17.97
C LYS A 149 -38.65 -29.41 18.80
N THR A 150 -37.45 -29.06 19.28
CA THR A 150 -36.63 -29.94 20.12
C THR A 150 -36.95 -29.84 21.61
N GLN A 151 -37.85 -28.92 22.02
CA GLN A 151 -38.30 -28.78 23.40
C GLN A 151 -39.70 -29.42 23.66
N LYS A 152 -40.28 -30.05 22.65
CA LYS A 152 -41.50 -30.89 22.74
C LYS A 152 -41.13 -32.38 22.60
#